data_827987460b625a13a6b2bf2bffafdc58
#
_entry.id   827987460b625a13a6b2bf2bffafdc58
#
_cell.length_a   1.000
_cell.length_b   1.000
_cell.length_c   1.000
_cell.angle_alpha   90.00
_cell.angle_beta   90.00
_cell.angle_gamma   90.00
#
_symmetry.space_group_name_H-M   'P 1'
#
loop_
_entity.id
_entity.type
_entity.pdbx_description
1 polymer ?
#
loop_
_entity_poly.entity_id
_entity_poly.type
_entity_poly.pdbx_seq_one_letter_code
_entity_poly.pdbx_strand_id
1 'polypeptide(L)'
;LDIIDDVEYFIAKFYSRNEIPKEILIPDDLNASALTSVINANIIIPQKGVKKDLIKMAYDNAKLNLENKFEEIKKDEQRTSSANEELAKLLNLDSLYRIDVFDNSNLFGSFAVSGMVVFIDGKPAKNEYRKYKVSLDVNDDYNTMKEILYRRYQRALVEKSTLPDLIIVDGGENQIRAALEVLDMLRLNICVVGLRKNDKHRTNDLIYSDFSVINIDRMSNVFHYLTRMQDEVHRFTINHHRTLRS
;
A
#
# COMPACT_ATOMS: atom_id res chain seq x y z
N LEU A 1 0.13 23.78 14.52
CA LEU A 1 -0.94 23.16 15.34
C LEU A 1 -0.26 22.64 16.58
N ASP A 2 -0.59 23.20 17.74
CA ASP A 2 0.00 22.76 19.00
C ASP A 2 -0.58 21.39 19.37
N ILE A 3 0.30 20.47 19.78
CA ILE A 3 -0.06 19.07 20.13
C ILE A 3 -1.12 19.05 21.26
N ILE A 4 -1.15 20.06 22.11
CA ILE A 4 -2.09 20.20 23.24
C ILE A 4 -3.53 20.39 22.74
N ASP A 5 -3.75 21.26 21.76
CA ASP A 5 -5.07 21.48 21.15
C ASP A 5 -5.62 20.21 20.48
N ASP A 6 -4.72 19.36 19.96
CA ASP A 6 -5.08 18.09 19.35
C ASP A 6 -5.57 17.05 20.37
N VAL A 7 -5.02 17.03 21.60
CA VAL A 7 -5.43 16.07 22.64
C VAL A 7 -6.79 16.46 23.23
N GLU A 8 -7.04 17.73 23.50
CA GLU A 8 -8.33 18.23 23.96
C GLU A 8 -9.44 17.97 22.93
N TYR A 9 -9.17 18.27 21.66
CA TYR A 9 -10.08 17.96 20.57
C TYR A 9 -10.34 16.45 20.46
N PHE A 10 -9.31 15.62 20.61
CA PHE A 10 -9.45 14.16 20.61
C PHE A 10 -10.35 13.68 21.73
N ILE A 11 -10.16 14.15 22.97
CA ILE A 11 -10.99 13.79 24.13
C ILE A 11 -12.45 14.19 23.88
N ALA A 12 -12.71 15.42 23.44
CA ALA A 12 -14.05 15.88 23.13
C ALA A 12 -14.72 15.04 22.03
N LYS A 13 -13.99 14.72 20.96
CA LYS A 13 -14.47 13.90 19.87
C LYS A 13 -14.69 12.45 20.27
N PHE A 14 -13.86 11.91 21.14
CA PHE A 14 -14.02 10.55 21.65
C PHE A 14 -15.34 10.43 22.43
N TYR A 15 -15.59 11.33 23.39
CA TYR A 15 -16.82 11.31 24.18
C TYR A 15 -18.06 11.83 23.47
N SER A 16 -17.95 12.42 22.29
CA SER A 16 -19.12 12.71 21.44
C SER A 16 -19.75 11.44 20.83
N ARG A 17 -19.03 10.32 20.87
CA ARG A 17 -19.44 9.03 20.28
C ARG A 17 -19.46 7.87 21.27
N ASN A 18 -18.98 8.09 22.48
CA ASN A 18 -18.87 7.07 23.51
C ASN A 18 -19.56 7.55 24.78
N GLU A 19 -19.91 6.61 25.67
CA GLU A 19 -20.51 6.90 26.96
C GLU A 19 -19.61 7.79 27.82
N ILE A 20 -20.18 8.84 28.38
CA ILE A 20 -19.45 9.80 29.21
C ILE A 20 -19.39 9.29 30.66
N PRO A 21 -18.19 9.09 31.24
CA PRO A 21 -18.05 8.67 32.64
C PRO A 21 -18.36 9.83 33.59
N LYS A 22 -18.57 9.51 34.87
CA LYS A 22 -18.80 10.53 35.88
C LYS A 22 -17.60 11.43 36.15
N GLU A 23 -16.38 10.88 36.02
CA GLU A 23 -15.11 11.58 36.23
C GLU A 23 -14.14 11.28 35.09
N ILE A 24 -13.43 12.30 34.63
CA ILE A 24 -12.31 12.18 33.68
C ILE A 24 -11.08 12.79 34.33
N LEU A 25 -10.03 12.03 34.44
CA LEU A 25 -8.74 12.49 34.94
C LEU A 25 -7.89 12.97 33.76
N ILE A 26 -7.36 14.17 33.85
CA ILE A 26 -6.48 14.76 32.81
C ILE A 26 -5.15 15.22 33.45
N PRO A 27 -4.06 15.25 32.65
CA PRO A 27 -2.80 15.86 33.11
C PRO A 27 -2.93 17.36 33.24
N ASP A 28 -1.95 18.00 33.86
CA ASP A 28 -1.95 19.42 34.24
C ASP A 28 -1.64 20.38 33.10
N ASP A 29 -1.18 19.88 31.96
CA ASP A 29 -0.93 20.61 30.73
C ASP A 29 -2.17 20.81 29.85
N LEU A 30 -3.31 20.17 30.18
CA LEU A 30 -4.57 20.32 29.46
C LEU A 30 -5.52 21.33 30.12
N ASN A 31 -6.34 22.00 29.30
CA ASN A 31 -7.32 22.98 29.76
C ASN A 31 -8.62 22.33 30.25
N ALA A 32 -8.72 22.10 31.55
CA ALA A 32 -9.91 21.52 32.18
C ALA A 32 -11.20 22.33 31.91
N SER A 33 -11.10 23.67 31.85
CA SER A 33 -12.25 24.53 31.63
C SER A 33 -12.83 24.39 30.23
N ALA A 34 -11.96 24.28 29.22
CA ALA A 34 -12.36 24.00 27.83
C ALA A 34 -13.10 22.66 27.72
N LEU A 35 -12.55 21.60 28.31
CA LEU A 35 -13.18 20.28 28.29
C LEU A 35 -14.51 20.24 29.05
N THR A 36 -14.60 20.90 30.21
CA THR A 36 -15.84 20.96 30.99
C THR A 36 -16.97 21.67 30.23
N SER A 37 -16.65 22.62 29.37
CA SER A 37 -17.67 23.34 28.56
C SER A 37 -18.29 22.42 27.46
N VAL A 38 -17.60 21.37 27.08
CA VAL A 38 -17.99 20.47 25.95
C VAL A 38 -18.46 19.11 26.43
N ILE A 39 -17.90 18.62 27.55
CA ILE A 39 -18.16 17.27 28.07
C ILE A 39 -18.86 17.38 29.42
N ASN A 40 -20.04 16.79 29.55
CA ASN A 40 -20.80 16.77 30.82
C ASN A 40 -20.24 15.69 31.78
N ALA A 41 -19.01 15.92 32.27
CA ALA A 41 -18.31 15.09 33.23
C ALA A 41 -17.55 15.97 34.25
N ASN A 42 -17.20 15.36 35.38
CA ASN A 42 -16.29 16.01 36.33
C ASN A 42 -14.84 15.88 35.83
N ILE A 43 -14.27 16.93 35.29
CA ILE A 43 -12.88 16.96 34.82
C ILE A 43 -11.96 17.28 36.00
N ILE A 44 -11.01 16.37 36.26
CA ILE A 44 -10.13 16.44 37.43
C ILE A 44 -8.67 16.44 37.00
N ILE A 45 -7.89 17.41 37.51
CA ILE A 45 -6.42 17.43 37.44
C ILE A 45 -5.87 16.98 38.77
N PRO A 46 -5.49 15.70 38.93
CA PRO A 46 -5.07 15.17 40.23
C PRO A 46 -3.65 15.63 40.57
N GLN A 47 -3.47 16.17 41.78
CA GLN A 47 -2.15 16.65 42.23
C GLN A 47 -1.36 15.59 43.01
N LYS A 48 -2.03 14.63 43.64
CA LYS A 48 -1.40 13.58 44.47
C LYS A 48 -2.29 12.35 44.62
N GLY A 49 -1.68 11.25 45.11
CA GLY A 49 -2.37 10.00 45.44
C GLY A 49 -2.75 9.17 44.23
N VAL A 50 -3.60 8.15 44.42
CA VAL A 50 -3.95 7.14 43.42
C VAL A 50 -4.38 7.72 42.06
N LYS A 51 -5.13 8.80 42.06
CA LYS A 51 -5.57 9.46 40.81
C LYS A 51 -4.39 10.04 40.02
N LYS A 52 -3.36 10.59 40.69
CA LYS A 52 -2.13 11.06 40.02
C LYS A 52 -1.33 9.88 39.47
N ASP A 53 -1.27 8.77 40.22
CA ASP A 53 -0.58 7.55 39.78
C ASP A 53 -1.26 6.95 38.55
N LEU A 54 -2.59 7.00 38.46
CA LEU A 54 -3.34 6.59 37.26
C LEU A 54 -2.97 7.39 36.02
N ILE A 55 -2.86 8.74 36.12
CA ILE A 55 -2.40 9.58 35.02
C ILE A 55 -0.99 9.19 34.61
N LYS A 56 -0.08 9.01 35.57
CA LYS A 56 1.30 8.59 35.29
C LYS A 56 1.32 7.23 34.56
N MET A 57 0.55 6.26 35.06
CA MET A 57 0.46 4.94 34.42
C MET A 57 -0.10 5.03 32.99
N ALA A 58 -1.12 5.86 32.74
CA ALA A 58 -1.67 6.08 31.41
C ALA A 58 -0.63 6.70 30.47
N TYR A 59 0.13 7.69 30.95
CA TYR A 59 1.21 8.32 30.21
C TYR A 59 2.33 7.32 29.86
N ASP A 60 2.81 6.55 30.85
CA ASP A 60 3.86 5.54 30.66
C ASP A 60 3.42 4.48 29.65
N ASN A 61 2.16 4.02 29.72
CA ASN A 61 1.59 3.09 28.76
C ASN A 61 1.50 3.70 27.34
N ALA A 62 1.05 4.95 27.21
CA ALA A 62 1.00 5.62 25.93
C ALA A 62 2.39 5.79 25.31
N LYS A 63 3.39 6.17 26.13
CA LYS A 63 4.78 6.30 25.70
C LYS A 63 5.35 4.96 25.22
N LEU A 64 5.16 3.89 26.00
CA LEU A 64 5.61 2.55 25.64
C LEU A 64 4.97 2.07 24.32
N ASN A 65 3.66 2.29 24.16
CA ASN A 65 2.97 1.93 22.92
C ASN A 65 3.50 2.71 21.73
N LEU A 66 3.81 4.00 21.91
CA LEU A 66 4.40 4.84 20.87
C LEU A 66 5.80 4.33 20.47
N GLU A 67 6.66 4.06 21.46
CA GLU A 67 8.00 3.52 21.24
C GLU A 67 7.94 2.17 20.51
N ASN A 68 7.07 1.25 20.94
CA ASN A 68 6.87 -0.03 20.28
C ASN A 68 6.40 0.14 18.83
N LYS A 69 5.51 1.11 18.58
CA LYS A 69 5.01 1.40 17.23
C LYS A 69 6.11 1.97 16.33
N PHE A 70 6.96 2.85 16.83
CA PHE A 70 8.12 3.35 16.09
C PHE A 70 9.11 2.23 15.74
N GLU A 71 9.41 1.35 16.70
CA GLU A 71 10.28 0.20 16.44
C GLU A 71 9.69 -0.77 15.41
N GLU A 72 8.39 -1.01 15.44
CA GLU A 72 7.68 -1.82 14.44
C GLU A 72 7.78 -1.20 13.04
N ILE A 73 7.51 0.11 12.90
CA ILE A 73 7.63 0.84 11.64
C ILE A 73 9.07 0.78 11.11
N LYS A 74 10.05 1.04 11.96
CA LYS A 74 11.46 0.98 11.59
C LYS A 74 11.90 -0.40 11.09
N LYS A 75 11.44 -1.47 11.76
CA LYS A 75 11.70 -2.85 11.33
C LYS A 75 11.05 -3.16 9.98
N ASP A 76 9.80 -2.69 9.74
CA ASP A 76 9.11 -2.90 8.47
C ASP A 76 9.80 -2.13 7.32
N GLU A 77 10.26 -0.90 7.58
CA GLU A 77 11.04 -0.13 6.62
C GLU A 77 12.36 -0.82 6.26
N GLN A 78 13.10 -1.32 7.27
CA GLN A 78 14.35 -2.06 7.03
C GLN A 78 14.12 -3.34 6.22
N ARG A 79 13.08 -4.11 6.55
CA ARG A 79 12.72 -5.32 5.79
C ARG A 79 12.36 -4.99 4.34
N THR A 80 11.62 -3.90 4.12
CA THR A 80 11.22 -3.46 2.79
C THR A 80 12.42 -3.01 1.96
N SER A 81 13.33 -2.22 2.54
CA SER A 81 14.57 -1.79 1.88
C SER A 81 15.45 -2.99 1.50
N SER A 82 15.68 -3.90 2.45
CA SER A 82 16.44 -5.13 2.20
C SER A 82 15.81 -5.99 1.09
N ALA A 83 14.49 -6.16 1.11
CA ALA A 83 13.77 -6.92 0.08
C ALA A 83 13.88 -6.27 -1.30
N ASN A 84 13.83 -4.94 -1.36
CA ASN A 84 13.97 -4.19 -2.61
C ASN A 84 15.38 -4.32 -3.21
N GLU A 85 16.42 -4.24 -2.36
CA GLU A 85 17.81 -4.47 -2.76
C GLU A 85 18.08 -5.91 -3.22
N GLU A 86 17.53 -6.89 -2.49
CA GLU A 86 17.64 -8.30 -2.86
C GLU A 86 16.93 -8.59 -4.20
N LEU A 87 15.76 -8.00 -4.43
CA LEU A 87 15.03 -8.13 -5.69
C LEU A 87 15.83 -7.49 -6.83
N ALA A 88 16.44 -6.32 -6.64
CA ALA A 88 17.32 -5.72 -7.64
C ALA A 88 18.47 -6.66 -8.03
N LYS A 89 19.14 -7.26 -7.04
CA LYS A 89 20.22 -8.24 -7.27
C LYS A 89 19.74 -9.48 -8.01
N LEU A 90 18.58 -10.03 -7.63
CA LEU A 90 17.99 -11.19 -8.31
C LEU A 90 17.69 -10.92 -9.79
N LEU A 91 17.31 -9.68 -10.12
CA LEU A 91 16.98 -9.24 -11.47
C LEU A 91 18.19 -8.64 -12.21
N ASN A 92 19.36 -8.63 -11.59
CA ASN A 92 20.58 -8.06 -12.14
C ASN A 92 20.45 -6.57 -12.51
N LEU A 93 19.72 -5.82 -11.66
CA LEU A 93 19.52 -4.39 -11.76
C LEU A 93 20.37 -3.65 -10.72
N ASP A 94 20.88 -2.48 -11.08
CA ASP A 94 21.70 -1.64 -10.17
C ASP A 94 20.89 -1.12 -8.98
N SER A 95 19.63 -0.77 -9.22
CA SER A 95 18.69 -0.30 -8.20
C SER A 95 17.25 -0.48 -8.64
N LEU A 96 16.33 -0.44 -7.69
CA LEU A 96 14.88 -0.42 -7.92
C LEU A 96 14.28 0.77 -7.16
N TYR A 97 14.10 1.88 -7.86
CA TYR A 97 13.44 3.06 -7.29
C TYR A 97 11.94 3.05 -7.54
N ARG A 98 11.54 2.78 -8.82
CA ARG A 98 10.14 2.75 -9.22
C ARG A 98 9.75 1.40 -9.78
N ILE A 99 8.68 0.83 -9.24
CA ILE A 99 8.08 -0.43 -9.69
C ILE A 99 6.62 -0.17 -10.06
N ASP A 100 6.23 -0.43 -11.31
CA ASP A 100 4.85 -0.39 -11.76
C ASP A 100 4.30 -1.84 -11.81
N VAL A 101 3.19 -2.11 -11.09
CA VAL A 101 2.58 -3.45 -10.99
C VAL A 101 1.21 -3.44 -11.62
N PHE A 102 0.94 -4.37 -12.54
CA PHE A 102 -0.29 -4.45 -13.31
C PHE A 102 -1.07 -5.75 -13.01
N ASP A 103 -2.39 -5.62 -12.91
CA ASP A 103 -3.32 -6.74 -12.78
C ASP A 103 -4.48 -6.57 -13.76
N ASN A 104 -4.85 -7.67 -14.43
CA ASN A 104 -6.05 -7.76 -15.24
C ASN A 104 -7.10 -8.56 -14.47
N SER A 105 -8.16 -7.92 -13.98
CA SER A 105 -9.28 -8.66 -13.42
C SER A 105 -10.43 -8.73 -14.43
N ASN A 106 -10.67 -9.93 -14.94
CA ASN A 106 -11.87 -10.27 -15.70
C ASN A 106 -13.00 -10.54 -14.71
N LEU A 107 -13.81 -9.53 -14.38
CA LEU A 107 -15.03 -9.73 -13.61
C LEU A 107 -16.21 -9.88 -14.56
N PHE A 108 -17.03 -10.89 -14.28
CA PHE A 108 -18.26 -11.21 -15.00
C PHE A 108 -19.11 -9.96 -15.28
N GLY A 109 -19.21 -9.57 -16.52
CA GLY A 109 -20.03 -8.43 -16.98
C GLY A 109 -19.30 -7.54 -17.99
N SER A 110 -20.00 -6.61 -18.55
CA SER A 110 -19.67 -5.87 -19.78
C SER A 110 -18.39 -5.04 -19.82
N PHE A 111 -17.52 -5.01 -18.78
CA PHE A 111 -16.26 -4.25 -18.81
C PHE A 111 -15.13 -4.94 -18.03
N ALA A 112 -14.02 -5.23 -18.70
CA ALA A 112 -12.80 -5.60 -18.03
C ALA A 112 -12.17 -4.33 -17.40
N VAL A 113 -11.71 -4.44 -16.15
CA VAL A 113 -11.01 -3.37 -15.45
C VAL A 113 -9.62 -3.87 -15.11
N SER A 114 -8.62 -3.16 -15.55
CA SER A 114 -7.24 -3.41 -15.16
C SER A 114 -6.76 -2.33 -14.20
N GLY A 115 -5.94 -2.74 -13.24
CA GLY A 115 -5.33 -1.86 -12.26
C GLY A 115 -3.83 -1.74 -12.43
N MET A 116 -3.29 -0.57 -12.14
CA MET A 116 -1.87 -0.32 -11.97
C MET A 116 -1.64 0.28 -10.61
N VAL A 117 -0.77 -0.32 -9.82
CA VAL A 117 -0.24 0.25 -8.60
C VAL A 117 1.24 0.58 -8.78
N VAL A 118 1.71 1.56 -8.03
CA VAL A 118 3.08 2.05 -8.12
C VAL A 118 3.73 1.97 -6.76
N PHE A 119 4.96 1.47 -6.74
CA PHE A 119 5.82 1.50 -5.57
C PHE A 119 7.04 2.38 -5.87
N ILE A 120 7.34 3.29 -4.96
CA ILE A 120 8.51 4.18 -5.04
C ILE A 120 9.33 3.95 -3.77
N ASP A 121 10.60 3.63 -3.95
CA ASP A 121 11.51 3.30 -2.83
C ASP A 121 10.88 2.28 -1.87
N GLY A 122 10.30 1.22 -2.44
CA GLY A 122 9.65 0.13 -1.71
C GLY A 122 8.30 0.45 -1.08
N LYS A 123 7.81 1.70 -1.15
CA LYS A 123 6.55 2.15 -0.54
C LYS A 123 5.46 2.39 -1.56
N PRO A 124 4.17 2.09 -1.24
CA PRO A 124 3.05 2.34 -2.13
C PRO A 124 2.85 3.84 -2.41
N ALA A 125 2.95 4.26 -3.68
CA ALA A 125 2.68 5.64 -4.13
C ALA A 125 1.23 5.75 -4.63
N LYS A 126 0.27 5.81 -3.71
CA LYS A 126 -1.18 5.71 -4.00
C LYS A 126 -1.70 6.79 -4.93
N ASN A 127 -1.10 7.98 -4.96
CA ASN A 127 -1.43 9.08 -5.88
C ASN A 127 -1.10 8.76 -7.35
N GLU A 128 -0.23 7.77 -7.58
CA GLU A 128 0.16 7.32 -8.91
C GLU A 128 -0.59 6.09 -9.40
N TYR A 129 -1.49 5.53 -8.60
CA TYR A 129 -2.32 4.39 -8.99
C TYR A 129 -3.26 4.77 -10.12
N ARG A 130 -3.46 3.88 -11.08
CA ARG A 130 -4.33 4.10 -12.23
C ARG A 130 -5.23 2.91 -12.48
N LYS A 131 -6.45 3.19 -12.96
CA LYS A 131 -7.42 2.21 -13.44
C LYS A 131 -7.66 2.41 -14.92
N TYR A 132 -7.73 1.31 -15.63
CA TYR A 132 -7.96 1.30 -17.07
C TYR A 132 -9.26 0.56 -17.35
N LYS A 133 -10.17 1.24 -18.04
CA LYS A 133 -11.32 0.59 -18.66
C LYS A 133 -10.88 0.09 -20.03
N VAL A 134 -11.13 -1.20 -20.28
CA VAL A 134 -10.81 -1.84 -21.54
C VAL A 134 -12.12 -2.16 -22.25
N SER A 135 -12.22 -1.90 -23.56
CA SER A 135 -13.41 -2.23 -24.35
C SER A 135 -13.47 -3.75 -24.57
N LEU A 136 -14.67 -4.31 -24.39
CA LEU A 136 -14.92 -5.75 -24.31
C LEU A 136 -14.88 -6.53 -25.62
N ASP A 137 -14.54 -5.91 -26.71
CA ASP A 137 -14.44 -6.62 -27.99
C ASP A 137 -13.26 -7.62 -28.00
N VAL A 138 -12.44 -7.61 -26.95
CA VAL A 138 -11.27 -8.48 -26.82
C VAL A 138 -11.32 -9.18 -25.46
N ASN A 139 -11.94 -10.34 -25.42
CA ASN A 139 -11.97 -11.24 -24.23
C ASN A 139 -10.66 -12.01 -24.09
N ASP A 140 -9.52 -11.30 -24.22
CA ASP A 140 -8.17 -11.84 -24.26
C ASP A 140 -7.28 -11.03 -23.31
N ASP A 141 -6.83 -11.70 -22.25
CA ASP A 141 -5.95 -11.11 -21.23
C ASP A 141 -4.64 -10.56 -21.83
N TYR A 142 -4.15 -11.16 -22.90
CA TYR A 142 -2.95 -10.72 -23.60
C TYR A 142 -3.18 -9.33 -24.26
N ASN A 143 -4.21 -9.21 -25.09
CA ASN A 143 -4.51 -7.95 -25.77
C ASN A 143 -4.93 -6.85 -24.79
N THR A 144 -5.65 -7.21 -23.73
CA THR A 144 -5.98 -6.29 -22.62
C THR A 144 -4.71 -5.74 -21.98
N MET A 145 -3.76 -6.59 -21.60
CA MET A 145 -2.48 -6.18 -21.01
C MET A 145 -1.69 -5.29 -21.98
N LYS A 146 -1.63 -5.67 -23.26
CA LYS A 146 -0.95 -4.91 -24.30
C LYS A 146 -1.53 -3.50 -24.45
N GLU A 147 -2.88 -3.35 -24.50
CA GLU A 147 -3.54 -2.05 -24.60
C GLU A 147 -3.21 -1.14 -23.43
N ILE A 148 -3.32 -1.64 -22.19
CA ILE A 148 -3.11 -0.80 -21.01
C ILE A 148 -1.65 -0.36 -20.85
N LEU A 149 -0.70 -1.27 -21.11
CA LEU A 149 0.72 -0.97 -21.07
C LEU A 149 1.08 0.07 -22.17
N TYR A 150 0.57 -0.10 -23.37
CA TYR A 150 0.78 0.85 -24.46
C TYR A 150 0.24 2.25 -24.09
N ARG A 151 -1.01 2.33 -23.61
CA ARG A 151 -1.62 3.62 -23.18
C ARG A 151 -0.83 4.27 -22.05
N ARG A 152 -0.37 3.47 -21.08
CA ARG A 152 0.42 3.97 -19.95
C ARG A 152 1.75 4.56 -20.39
N TYR A 153 2.54 3.80 -21.14
CA TYR A 153 3.91 4.20 -21.46
C TYR A 153 4.00 5.16 -22.62
N GLN A 154 3.09 5.10 -23.61
CA GLN A 154 2.95 6.15 -24.61
C GLN A 154 2.66 7.51 -23.93
N ARG A 155 1.72 7.51 -22.99
CA ARG A 155 1.41 8.73 -22.23
C ARG A 155 2.61 9.21 -21.41
N ALA A 156 3.31 8.29 -20.74
CA ALA A 156 4.51 8.62 -19.97
C ALA A 156 5.60 9.28 -20.83
N LEU A 157 5.80 8.81 -22.06
CA LEU A 157 6.73 9.42 -23.02
C LEU A 157 6.30 10.81 -23.43
N VAL A 158 5.00 11.01 -23.75
CA VAL A 158 4.45 12.32 -24.14
C VAL A 158 4.56 13.33 -22.99
N GLU A 159 4.21 12.93 -21.79
CA GLU A 159 4.25 13.77 -20.60
C GLU A 159 5.67 13.90 -19.97
N LYS A 160 6.64 13.16 -20.51
CA LYS A 160 8.01 13.05 -19.96
C LYS A 160 8.03 12.68 -18.48
N SER A 161 7.08 11.83 -18.06
CA SER A 161 7.01 11.36 -16.69
C SER A 161 8.04 10.24 -16.43
N THR A 162 8.38 10.02 -15.16
CA THR A 162 9.36 9.00 -14.75
C THR A 162 8.87 7.61 -15.15
N LEU A 163 9.73 6.88 -15.88
CA LEU A 163 9.54 5.48 -16.23
C LEU A 163 9.94 4.58 -15.04
N PRO A 164 9.39 3.37 -14.94
CA PRO A 164 9.78 2.43 -13.89
C PRO A 164 11.11 1.73 -14.25
N ASP A 165 11.80 1.27 -13.19
CA ASP A 165 12.95 0.37 -13.33
C ASP A 165 12.49 -1.08 -13.54
N LEU A 166 11.29 -1.40 -13.03
CA LEU A 166 10.70 -2.73 -13.10
C LEU A 166 9.19 -2.65 -13.36
N ILE A 167 8.74 -3.47 -14.31
CA ILE A 167 7.32 -3.76 -14.55
C ILE A 167 7.04 -5.16 -14.02
N ILE A 168 6.05 -5.27 -13.14
CA ILE A 168 5.52 -6.55 -12.65
C ILE A 168 4.13 -6.75 -13.24
N VAL A 169 3.89 -7.87 -13.88
CA VAL A 169 2.55 -8.28 -14.34
C VAL A 169 2.03 -9.43 -13.48
N ASP A 170 0.78 -9.30 -12.97
CA ASP A 170 0.11 -10.41 -12.28
C ASP A 170 -0.36 -11.44 -13.32
N GLY A 171 0.55 -12.34 -13.67
CA GLY A 171 0.31 -13.35 -14.70
C GLY A 171 1.57 -14.07 -15.13
N GLY A 172 1.42 -14.96 -16.10
CA GLY A 172 2.48 -15.77 -16.66
C GLY A 172 3.05 -15.23 -17.97
N GLU A 173 3.52 -16.16 -18.81
CA GLU A 173 4.23 -15.87 -20.05
C GLU A 173 3.45 -14.95 -21.02
N ASN A 174 2.14 -15.12 -21.14
CA ASN A 174 1.33 -14.32 -22.05
C ASN A 174 1.34 -12.83 -21.69
N GLN A 175 1.24 -12.51 -20.40
CA GLN A 175 1.27 -11.13 -19.92
C GLN A 175 2.67 -10.52 -20.07
N ILE A 176 3.74 -11.34 -19.85
CA ILE A 176 5.11 -10.90 -20.08
C ILE A 176 5.33 -10.61 -21.57
N ARG A 177 4.88 -11.49 -22.49
CA ARG A 177 4.98 -11.27 -23.95
C ARG A 177 4.29 -9.96 -24.36
N ALA A 178 3.08 -9.70 -23.84
CA ALA A 178 2.36 -8.48 -24.11
C ALA A 178 3.14 -7.22 -23.67
N ALA A 179 3.78 -7.30 -22.50
CA ALA A 179 4.62 -6.22 -22.00
C ALA A 179 5.86 -5.98 -22.87
N LEU A 180 6.58 -7.06 -23.21
CA LEU A 180 7.79 -6.99 -24.03
C LEU A 180 7.50 -6.41 -25.43
N GLU A 181 6.40 -6.82 -26.07
CA GLU A 181 6.01 -6.27 -27.37
C GLU A 181 5.72 -4.76 -27.29
N VAL A 182 5.04 -4.30 -26.23
CA VAL A 182 4.78 -2.86 -26.05
C VAL A 182 6.07 -2.10 -25.83
N LEU A 183 6.99 -2.63 -25.02
CA LEU A 183 8.28 -1.99 -24.78
C LEU A 183 9.11 -1.89 -26.09
N ASP A 184 9.11 -2.95 -26.90
CA ASP A 184 9.78 -2.94 -28.21
C ASP A 184 9.15 -1.87 -29.15
N MET A 185 7.82 -1.85 -29.26
CA MET A 185 7.10 -0.85 -30.07
C MET A 185 7.43 0.60 -29.65
N LEU A 186 7.59 0.85 -28.34
CA LEU A 186 7.89 2.17 -27.78
C LEU A 186 9.40 2.43 -27.65
N ARG A 187 10.24 1.47 -28.00
CA ARG A 187 11.71 1.50 -27.88
C ARG A 187 12.16 1.80 -26.43
N LEU A 188 11.51 1.17 -25.49
CA LEU A 188 11.82 1.25 -24.06
C LEU A 188 12.57 0.01 -23.62
N ASN A 189 13.63 0.20 -22.81
CA ASN A 189 14.36 -0.88 -22.19
C ASN A 189 14.05 -0.86 -20.68
N ILE A 190 13.05 -1.63 -20.27
CA ILE A 190 12.60 -1.75 -18.89
C ILE A 190 12.52 -3.23 -18.54
N CYS A 191 13.01 -3.62 -17.37
CA CYS A 191 12.91 -4.98 -16.88
C CYS A 191 11.43 -5.37 -16.67
N VAL A 192 11.06 -6.59 -17.12
CA VAL A 192 9.71 -7.14 -16.96
C VAL A 192 9.78 -8.48 -16.26
N VAL A 193 8.92 -8.69 -15.27
CA VAL A 193 8.71 -9.98 -14.62
C VAL A 193 7.23 -10.28 -14.45
N GLY A 194 6.89 -11.56 -14.42
CA GLY A 194 5.54 -12.04 -14.12
C GLY A 194 5.46 -12.70 -12.74
N LEU A 195 4.35 -12.49 -12.04
CA LEU A 195 4.01 -13.22 -10.82
C LEU A 195 2.92 -14.24 -11.12
N ARG A 196 3.30 -15.53 -11.15
CA ARG A 196 2.36 -16.63 -11.39
C ARG A 196 1.81 -17.16 -10.08
N LYS A 197 0.49 -17.33 -10.01
CA LYS A 197 -0.20 -17.98 -8.90
C LYS A 197 -0.21 -19.50 -9.11
N ASN A 198 -0.10 -20.25 -8.03
CA ASN A 198 -0.34 -21.68 -8.05
C ASN A 198 -1.85 -22.00 -8.07
N ASP A 199 -2.21 -23.29 -8.15
CA ASP A 199 -3.61 -23.77 -8.10
C ASP A 199 -4.38 -23.37 -6.84
N LYS A 200 -3.70 -22.92 -5.79
CA LYS A 200 -4.27 -22.39 -4.55
C LYS A 200 -4.36 -20.85 -4.54
N HIS A 201 -4.22 -20.21 -5.70
CA HIS A 201 -4.24 -18.76 -5.89
C HIS A 201 -3.23 -17.99 -5.03
N ARG A 202 -2.11 -18.60 -4.67
CA ARG A 202 -1.00 -17.95 -3.96
C ARG A 202 0.15 -17.70 -4.91
N THR A 203 0.89 -16.60 -4.72
CA THR A 203 2.16 -16.35 -5.40
C THR A 203 3.04 -17.58 -5.31
N ASN A 204 3.56 -18.06 -6.42
CA ASN A 204 4.38 -19.25 -6.43
C ASN A 204 5.72 -19.02 -7.12
N ASP A 205 5.68 -18.42 -8.31
CA ASP A 205 6.86 -18.29 -9.15
C ASP A 205 7.01 -16.85 -9.63
N LEU A 206 8.24 -16.37 -9.66
CA LEU A 206 8.65 -15.18 -10.40
C LEU A 206 9.19 -15.65 -11.76
N ILE A 207 8.63 -15.12 -12.84
CA ILE A 207 9.02 -15.46 -14.20
C ILE A 207 9.74 -14.28 -14.81
N TYR A 208 10.95 -14.49 -15.33
CA TYR A 208 11.74 -13.44 -15.97
C TYR A 208 11.32 -13.22 -17.44
N SER A 209 11.85 -12.19 -18.07
CA SER A 209 11.53 -11.81 -19.46
C SER A 209 11.89 -12.86 -20.52
N ASP A 210 12.84 -13.75 -20.22
CA ASP A 210 13.20 -14.91 -21.07
C ASP A 210 12.36 -16.17 -20.76
N PHE A 211 11.34 -16.03 -19.91
CA PHE A 211 10.44 -17.07 -19.41
C PHE A 211 11.09 -18.07 -18.45
N SER A 212 12.31 -17.83 -18.02
CA SER A 212 12.93 -18.61 -16.94
C SER A 212 12.22 -18.35 -15.61
N VAL A 213 12.10 -19.40 -14.80
CA VAL A 213 11.50 -19.33 -13.47
C VAL A 213 12.58 -19.03 -12.45
N ILE A 214 12.40 -17.95 -11.71
CA ILE A 214 13.26 -17.57 -10.60
C ILE A 214 12.68 -18.16 -9.31
N ASN A 215 13.41 -19.11 -8.72
CA ASN A 215 13.02 -19.68 -7.45
C ASN A 215 13.32 -18.71 -6.30
N ILE A 216 12.29 -18.33 -5.56
CA ILE A 216 12.42 -17.48 -4.39
C ILE A 216 12.00 -18.28 -3.16
N ASP A 217 12.81 -18.23 -2.12
CA ASP A 217 12.46 -18.82 -0.84
C ASP A 217 11.20 -18.12 -0.29
N ARG A 218 10.17 -18.93 0.00
CA ARG A 218 8.87 -18.46 0.50
C ARG A 218 8.96 -17.79 1.87
N MET A 219 10.03 -18.03 2.61
CA MET A 219 10.27 -17.38 3.90
C MET A 219 11.11 -16.11 3.77
N SER A 220 11.58 -15.77 2.55
CA SER A 220 12.39 -14.57 2.31
C SER A 220 11.58 -13.29 2.36
N ASN A 221 12.26 -12.18 2.69
CA ASN A 221 11.66 -10.86 2.64
C ASN A 221 11.23 -10.47 1.21
N VAL A 222 11.98 -10.92 0.19
CA VAL A 222 11.63 -10.71 -1.23
C VAL A 222 10.29 -11.36 -1.58
N PHE A 223 10.06 -12.60 -1.15
CA PHE A 223 8.80 -13.29 -1.41
C PHE A 223 7.61 -12.55 -0.77
N HIS A 224 7.75 -12.15 0.50
CA HIS A 224 6.71 -11.38 1.19
C HIS A 224 6.48 -10.01 0.54
N TYR A 225 7.53 -9.37 0.05
CA TYR A 225 7.46 -8.09 -0.64
C TYR A 225 6.70 -8.19 -1.97
N LEU A 226 7.02 -9.19 -2.81
CA LEU A 226 6.31 -9.46 -4.06
C LEU A 226 4.84 -9.83 -3.82
N THR A 227 4.57 -10.67 -2.81
CA THR A 227 3.19 -11.01 -2.42
C THR A 227 2.40 -9.77 -2.02
N ARG A 228 2.98 -8.87 -1.22
CA ARG A 228 2.36 -7.60 -0.84
C ARG A 228 2.02 -6.73 -2.05
N MET A 229 2.90 -6.67 -3.05
CA MET A 229 2.64 -5.92 -4.30
C MET A 229 1.49 -6.54 -5.09
N GLN A 230 1.48 -7.87 -5.23
CA GLN A 230 0.42 -8.60 -5.91
C GLN A 230 -0.94 -8.43 -5.21
N ASP A 231 -0.98 -8.55 -3.89
CA ASP A 231 -2.20 -8.35 -3.10
C ASP A 231 -2.70 -6.91 -3.22
N GLU A 232 -1.81 -5.92 -3.24
CA GLU A 232 -2.18 -4.51 -3.35
C GLU A 232 -2.78 -4.20 -4.72
N VAL A 233 -2.18 -4.67 -5.84
CA VAL A 233 -2.75 -4.42 -7.16
C VAL A 233 -4.09 -5.14 -7.32
N HIS A 234 -4.20 -6.36 -6.84
CA HIS A 234 -5.46 -7.12 -6.87
C HIS A 234 -6.55 -6.42 -6.04
N ARG A 235 -6.24 -6.02 -4.79
CA ARG A 235 -7.14 -5.25 -3.93
C ARG A 235 -7.60 -3.94 -4.60
N PHE A 236 -6.67 -3.21 -5.23
CA PHE A 236 -6.97 -1.95 -5.91
C PHE A 236 -7.89 -2.16 -7.10
N THR A 237 -7.67 -3.22 -7.87
CA THR A 237 -8.48 -3.56 -9.05
C THR A 237 -9.90 -3.95 -8.64
N ILE A 238 -10.08 -4.79 -7.62
CA ILE A 238 -11.39 -5.28 -7.14
C ILE A 238 -12.22 -4.17 -6.46
N ASN A 239 -11.63 -3.31 -5.66
CA ASN A 239 -12.39 -2.30 -4.88
C ASN A 239 -13.20 -1.33 -5.75
N HIS A 240 -12.94 -1.23 -7.03
CA HIS A 240 -13.73 -0.39 -7.94
C HIS A 240 -15.10 -0.96 -8.25
N HIS A 241 -15.27 -2.29 -8.22
CA HIS A 241 -16.56 -2.92 -8.53
C HIS A 241 -17.62 -2.69 -7.44
N ARG A 242 -17.20 -2.46 -6.20
CA ARG A 242 -18.12 -2.12 -5.11
C ARG A 242 -18.69 -0.71 -5.24
N THR A 243 -17.92 0.22 -5.79
CA THR A 243 -18.34 1.63 -5.98
C THR A 243 -19.22 1.82 -7.22
N LEU A 244 -19.18 0.92 -8.19
CA LEU A 244 -20.05 0.97 -9.39
C LEU A 244 -21.40 0.26 -9.19
N ARG A 245 -21.60 -0.47 -8.09
CA ARG A 245 -22.84 -1.19 -7.75
C ARG A 245 -23.67 -0.46 -6.68
N SER A 246 -23.18 0.61 -6.08
CA SER A 246 -23.90 1.55 -5.22
C SER A 246 -24.30 2.80 -5.99
#